data_6bc76dc786b24b93ad7c34b14c55d183
#
_entry.id   6bc76dc786b24b93ad7c34b14c55d183
#
_cell.length_a   1.000
_cell.length_b   1.000
_cell.length_c   1.000
_cell.angle_alpha   90.00
_cell.angle_beta   90.00
_cell.angle_gamma   90.00
#
_symmetry.space_group_name_H-M   'P 1'
#
loop_
_entity.id
_entity.type
_entity.pdbx_description
1 polymer ?
#
loop_
_entity_poly.entity_id
_entity_poly.type
_entity_poly.pdbx_seq_one_letter_code
_entity_poly.pdbx_strand_id
1 'polypeptide(L)'
;MKFVINKDLWYVNHYTRGKVYKSVGYDGGLYLSFKNDNDKIQHVLKEDIVKVCSDIDIELDTLLPTNSIKIKYFDPNLPKLVLTEKGDCIDLRVSKVYVVGPNGKESGEFPLNYHKGDTLFFKLGVGMKLPKGYKANVYPRSSTFRNYGFILTNSVGIIDNSYSGNEDEWCSMMYCTRDGVIGYGERILQFEPVPVYTHNFRYDVVDNLDEDSRGGYGSTGVK
;
A
#
# COMPACT_ATOMS: atom_id res chain seq x y z
N MET A 1 -21.86 15.85 -20.01
CA MET A 1 -21.07 14.62 -19.80
C MET A 1 -21.81 13.78 -18.77
N LYS A 2 -21.84 12.46 -18.92
CA LYS A 2 -22.29 11.53 -17.88
C LYS A 2 -21.07 11.01 -17.09
N PHE A 3 -21.22 10.79 -15.80
CA PHE A 3 -20.16 10.30 -14.92
C PHE A 3 -20.73 9.57 -13.71
N VAL A 4 -19.88 8.81 -13.03
CA VAL A 4 -20.21 8.07 -11.81
C VAL A 4 -19.26 8.51 -10.69
N ILE A 5 -19.77 8.65 -9.48
CA ILE A 5 -19.00 8.84 -8.26
C ILE A 5 -18.86 7.48 -7.59
N ASN A 6 -17.63 6.96 -7.50
CA ASN A 6 -17.37 5.60 -7.05
C ASN A 6 -16.79 5.49 -5.65
N LYS A 7 -16.54 6.59 -5.00
CA LYS A 7 -15.97 6.63 -3.67
C LYS A 7 -16.77 7.55 -2.76
N ASP A 8 -16.60 7.38 -1.47
CA ASP A 8 -17.22 8.24 -0.50
C ASP A 8 -16.46 9.58 -0.45
N LEU A 9 -17.18 10.65 -0.73
CA LEU A 9 -16.65 12.00 -0.78
C LEU A 9 -17.19 12.81 0.39
N TRP A 10 -16.31 13.20 1.31
CA TRP A 10 -16.68 13.98 2.49
C TRP A 10 -17.23 15.40 2.15
N TYR A 11 -16.91 15.91 0.96
CA TYR A 11 -17.29 17.25 0.50
C TYR A 11 -18.50 17.26 -0.44
N VAL A 12 -19.07 16.10 -0.78
CA VAL A 12 -20.27 15.97 -1.62
C VAL A 12 -21.38 15.31 -0.79
N ASN A 13 -22.54 15.94 -0.76
CA ASN A 13 -23.67 15.46 0.02
C ASN A 13 -24.78 14.89 -0.87
N HIS A 14 -25.55 13.95 -0.35
CA HIS A 14 -26.76 13.41 -0.97
C HIS A 14 -26.50 12.89 -2.40
N TYR A 15 -25.53 12.01 -2.56
CA TYR A 15 -25.29 11.28 -3.79
C TYR A 15 -25.31 9.77 -3.52
N THR A 16 -25.64 8.99 -4.53
CA THR A 16 -25.59 7.53 -4.47
C THR A 16 -24.32 7.06 -5.18
N ARG A 17 -23.45 6.37 -4.47
CA ARG A 17 -22.25 5.76 -5.02
C ARG A 17 -22.62 4.80 -6.16
N GLY A 18 -21.92 4.90 -7.28
CA GLY A 18 -22.19 4.08 -8.47
C GLY A 18 -23.32 4.57 -9.36
N LYS A 19 -24.14 5.53 -8.93
CA LYS A 19 -25.21 6.13 -9.77
C LYS A 19 -24.61 7.01 -10.85
N VAL A 20 -25.20 6.98 -12.04
CA VAL A 20 -24.82 7.84 -13.15
C VAL A 20 -25.43 9.23 -13.00
N TYR A 21 -24.58 10.25 -12.96
CA TYR A 21 -24.98 11.65 -12.93
C TYR A 21 -24.65 12.33 -14.26
N LYS A 22 -25.41 13.37 -14.59
CA LYS A 22 -25.16 14.22 -15.76
C LYS A 22 -24.59 15.56 -15.30
N SER A 23 -23.48 16.00 -15.89
CA SER A 23 -22.97 17.33 -15.59
C SER A 23 -23.94 18.40 -16.08
N VAL A 24 -24.21 19.39 -15.22
CA VAL A 24 -25.06 20.55 -15.53
C VAL A 24 -24.26 21.82 -15.79
N GLY A 25 -22.95 21.78 -15.52
CA GLY A 25 -22.03 22.89 -15.74
C GLY A 25 -20.57 22.44 -15.71
N TYR A 26 -19.73 23.31 -16.17
CA TYR A 26 -18.28 23.16 -16.20
C TYR A 26 -17.65 24.48 -15.76
N ASP A 27 -16.89 24.47 -14.68
CA ASP A 27 -16.28 25.67 -14.13
C ASP A 27 -14.91 26.03 -14.75
N GLY A 28 -14.54 25.33 -15.83
CA GLY A 28 -13.26 25.53 -16.52
C GLY A 28 -12.05 24.98 -15.77
N GLY A 29 -12.21 24.55 -14.54
CA GLY A 29 -11.16 24.11 -13.64
C GLY A 29 -11.17 22.60 -13.34
N LEU A 30 -10.94 22.28 -12.08
CA LEU A 30 -10.82 20.92 -11.57
C LEU A 30 -12.16 20.25 -11.27
N TYR A 31 -13.25 21.02 -11.23
CA TYR A 31 -14.57 20.55 -10.79
C TYR A 31 -15.56 20.37 -11.93
N LEU A 32 -16.54 19.50 -11.71
CA LEU A 32 -17.76 19.37 -12.49
C LEU A 32 -18.95 19.65 -11.59
N SER A 33 -19.91 20.41 -12.12
CA SER A 33 -21.18 20.67 -11.44
C SER A 33 -22.22 19.62 -11.86
N PHE A 34 -22.98 19.11 -10.92
CA PHE A 34 -24.07 18.15 -11.15
C PHE A 34 -25.20 18.37 -10.14
N LYS A 35 -26.37 17.82 -10.43
CA LYS A 35 -27.47 17.76 -9.46
C LYS A 35 -27.37 16.47 -8.66
N ASN A 36 -27.32 16.60 -7.34
CA ASN A 36 -27.30 15.44 -6.42
C ASN A 36 -28.69 14.78 -6.32
N ASP A 37 -28.84 13.78 -5.45
CA ASP A 37 -30.11 13.04 -5.30
C ASP A 37 -31.28 13.88 -4.74
N ASN A 38 -30.97 15.06 -4.18
CA ASN A 38 -31.96 16.04 -3.72
C ASN A 38 -32.15 17.21 -4.70
N ASP A 39 -31.74 17.06 -5.96
CA ASP A 39 -31.83 18.05 -7.05
C ASP A 39 -31.06 19.36 -6.79
N LYS A 40 -30.13 19.36 -5.81
CA LYS A 40 -29.26 20.49 -5.51
C LYS A 40 -27.96 20.40 -6.30
N ILE A 41 -27.47 21.55 -6.78
CA ILE A 41 -26.19 21.61 -7.48
C ILE A 41 -25.05 21.36 -6.49
N GLN A 42 -24.19 20.44 -6.85
CA GLN A 42 -22.97 20.08 -6.15
C GLN A 42 -21.81 20.09 -7.14
N HIS A 43 -20.58 20.18 -6.59
CA HIS A 43 -19.35 20.17 -7.36
C HIS A 43 -18.54 18.94 -6.96
N VAL A 44 -17.97 18.25 -7.92
CA VAL A 44 -17.10 17.08 -7.73
C VAL A 44 -15.79 17.27 -8.47
N LEU A 45 -14.67 16.90 -7.87
CA LEU A 45 -13.37 16.90 -8.53
C LEU A 45 -13.38 15.94 -9.72
N LYS A 46 -12.77 16.32 -10.83
CA LYS A 46 -12.69 15.48 -12.04
C LYS A 46 -11.95 14.16 -11.79
N GLU A 47 -11.02 14.14 -10.87
CA GLU A 47 -10.30 12.93 -10.47
C GLU A 47 -11.15 11.94 -9.63
N ASP A 48 -12.25 12.42 -9.07
CA ASP A 48 -13.15 11.64 -8.24
C ASP A 48 -14.29 10.97 -9.02
N ILE A 49 -14.30 11.13 -10.33
CA ILE A 49 -15.35 10.61 -11.20
C ILE A 49 -14.79 9.66 -12.26
N VAL A 50 -15.65 8.75 -12.69
CA VAL A 50 -15.43 7.93 -13.89
C VAL A 50 -16.31 8.46 -15.01
N LYS A 51 -15.70 8.84 -16.12
CA LYS A 51 -16.43 9.31 -17.31
C LYS A 51 -17.15 8.13 -17.97
N VAL A 52 -18.45 8.26 -18.13
CA VAL A 52 -19.27 7.30 -18.87
C VAL A 52 -19.30 7.71 -20.35
N CYS A 53 -18.78 6.86 -21.23
CA CYS A 53 -18.90 7.07 -22.68
C CYS A 53 -20.35 6.83 -23.12
N SER A 54 -20.84 7.66 -24.03
CA SER A 54 -22.26 7.94 -24.25
C SER A 54 -23.10 6.85 -24.87
N ASP A 55 -22.59 5.70 -25.30
CA ASP A 55 -23.38 4.81 -26.18
C ASP A 55 -23.27 3.30 -25.88
N ILE A 56 -22.80 2.91 -24.71
CA ILE A 56 -22.81 1.50 -24.31
C ILE A 56 -23.45 1.42 -22.93
N ASP A 57 -24.55 0.66 -22.81
CA ASP A 57 -25.07 0.16 -21.54
C ASP A 57 -24.02 -0.84 -20.97
N ILE A 58 -22.97 -0.31 -20.38
CA ILE A 58 -22.00 -1.12 -19.65
C ILE A 58 -22.61 -1.35 -18.27
N GLU A 59 -22.80 -2.60 -17.91
CA GLU A 59 -23.19 -2.97 -16.54
C GLU A 59 -22.27 -2.25 -15.54
N LEU A 60 -22.88 -1.63 -14.54
CA LEU A 60 -22.22 -0.73 -13.57
C LEU A 60 -20.99 -1.39 -12.92
N ASP A 61 -21.01 -2.70 -12.75
CA ASP A 61 -19.91 -3.51 -12.18
C ASP A 61 -18.64 -3.53 -13.06
N THR A 62 -18.75 -3.20 -14.36
CA THR A 62 -17.59 -3.14 -15.26
C THR A 62 -16.95 -1.75 -15.32
N LEU A 63 -17.63 -0.72 -14.81
CA LEU A 63 -17.18 0.68 -14.81
C LEU A 63 -16.42 1.06 -13.54
N LEU A 64 -16.43 0.20 -12.53
CA LEU A 64 -15.61 0.42 -11.35
C LEU A 64 -14.14 0.24 -11.78
N PRO A 65 -13.26 1.26 -11.68
CA PRO A 65 -11.86 0.99 -11.64
C PRO A 65 -11.68 0.09 -10.42
N THR A 66 -11.70 -1.21 -10.64
CA THR A 66 -11.31 -2.13 -9.60
C THR A 66 -9.84 -1.82 -9.35
N ASN A 67 -9.52 -1.08 -8.29
CA ASN A 67 -8.20 -1.05 -7.70
C ASN A 67 -7.91 -2.48 -7.20
N SER A 68 -8.05 -3.47 -8.09
CA SER A 68 -7.87 -4.86 -7.76
C SER A 68 -6.38 -5.13 -7.65
N ILE A 69 -5.99 -5.70 -6.54
CA ILE A 69 -4.66 -6.26 -6.35
C ILE A 69 -4.73 -7.73 -6.76
N LYS A 70 -3.94 -8.11 -7.78
CA LYS A 70 -3.81 -9.53 -8.13
C LYS A 70 -2.80 -10.17 -7.20
N ILE A 71 -3.16 -11.28 -6.58
CA ILE A 71 -2.32 -11.96 -5.60
C ILE A 71 -1.98 -13.35 -6.12
N LYS A 72 -0.67 -13.65 -6.19
CA LYS A 72 -0.14 -14.98 -6.43
C LYS A 72 0.34 -15.55 -5.09
N TYR A 73 -0.09 -16.76 -4.77
CA TYR A 73 0.42 -17.53 -3.64
C TYR A 73 1.52 -18.45 -4.12
N PHE A 74 2.75 -18.24 -3.63
CA PHE A 74 3.90 -19.14 -3.85
C PHE A 74 3.86 -20.33 -2.88
N ASP A 75 3.19 -20.14 -1.76
CA ASP A 75 2.91 -21.18 -0.79
C ASP A 75 1.40 -21.36 -0.63
N PRO A 76 0.82 -22.42 -1.22
CA PRO A 76 -0.62 -22.65 -1.17
C PRO A 76 -1.12 -23.08 0.22
N ASN A 77 -0.23 -23.49 1.12
CA ASN A 77 -0.58 -23.94 2.48
C ASN A 77 -0.76 -22.76 3.45
N LEU A 78 -0.27 -21.57 3.11
CA LEU A 78 -0.51 -20.38 3.93
C LEU A 78 -2.00 -19.98 3.88
N PRO A 79 -2.56 -19.57 5.02
CA PRO A 79 -3.89 -18.95 5.04
C PRO A 79 -3.93 -17.74 4.10
N LYS A 80 -5.05 -17.60 3.38
CA LYS A 80 -5.26 -16.48 2.48
C LYS A 80 -5.21 -15.15 3.25
N LEU A 81 -4.79 -14.10 2.56
CA LEU A 81 -4.79 -12.74 3.12
C LEU A 81 -6.22 -12.33 3.45
N VAL A 82 -6.39 -11.74 4.61
CA VAL A 82 -7.70 -11.29 5.10
C VAL A 82 -7.61 -9.80 5.42
N LEU A 83 -8.50 -9.03 4.80
CA LEU A 83 -8.77 -7.67 5.22
C LEU A 83 -9.70 -7.73 6.44
N THR A 84 -9.26 -7.14 7.55
CA THR A 84 -10.07 -7.08 8.77
C THR A 84 -10.69 -5.70 8.92
N GLU A 85 -11.91 -5.62 9.45
CA GLU A 85 -12.58 -4.36 9.73
C GLU A 85 -11.89 -3.51 10.82
N LYS A 86 -10.91 -4.08 11.52
CA LYS A 86 -10.25 -3.47 12.69
C LYS A 86 -8.84 -2.95 12.40
N GLY A 87 -8.43 -2.87 11.14
CA GLY A 87 -7.08 -2.40 10.81
C GLY A 87 -6.93 -2.04 9.34
N ASP A 88 -6.08 -1.06 9.07
CA ASP A 88 -5.83 -0.54 7.72
C ASP A 88 -4.75 -1.35 6.97
N CYS A 89 -3.98 -2.16 7.69
CA CYS A 89 -2.93 -3.00 7.13
C CYS A 89 -3.34 -4.47 7.05
N ILE A 90 -2.80 -5.16 6.06
CA ILE A 90 -3.00 -6.59 5.84
C ILE A 90 -1.79 -7.35 6.34
N ASP A 91 -2.02 -8.35 7.21
CA ASP A 91 -0.95 -9.18 7.78
C ASP A 91 -0.28 -10.07 6.73
N LEU A 92 1.05 -10.15 6.80
CA LEU A 92 1.90 -11.04 6.02
C LEU A 92 2.48 -12.14 6.92
N ARG A 93 2.56 -13.34 6.36
CA ARG A 93 3.02 -14.54 7.08
C ARG A 93 4.35 -15.03 6.51
N VAL A 94 5.13 -15.69 7.36
CA VAL A 94 6.37 -16.33 6.92
C VAL A 94 6.09 -17.69 6.29
N SER A 95 6.68 -17.92 5.11
CA SER A 95 6.58 -19.17 4.36
C SER A 95 7.88 -19.99 4.45
N LYS A 96 9.01 -19.31 4.26
CA LYS A 96 10.35 -19.91 4.35
C LYS A 96 11.28 -18.96 5.09
N VAL A 97 12.30 -19.54 5.69
CA VAL A 97 13.33 -18.78 6.40
C VAL A 97 14.73 -19.21 5.97
N TYR A 98 15.64 -18.27 5.93
CA TYR A 98 17.05 -18.49 5.68
C TYR A 98 17.85 -17.71 6.72
N VAL A 99 18.92 -18.33 7.25
CA VAL A 99 19.92 -17.63 8.06
C VAL A 99 20.93 -16.98 7.12
N VAL A 100 21.18 -15.69 7.30
CA VAL A 100 22.12 -14.93 6.45
C VAL A 100 23.48 -14.95 7.12
N GLY A 101 24.44 -15.64 6.53
CA GLY A 101 25.81 -15.73 6.98
C GLY A 101 26.81 -15.09 6.01
N PRO A 102 28.12 -15.10 6.34
CA PRO A 102 29.18 -14.55 5.47
C PRO A 102 29.24 -15.17 4.08
N ASN A 103 28.84 -16.45 3.97
CA ASN A 103 28.86 -17.22 2.73
C ASN A 103 27.52 -17.22 1.97
N GLY A 104 26.58 -16.39 2.39
CA GLY A 104 25.26 -16.27 1.77
C GLY A 104 24.11 -16.70 2.68
N LYS A 105 23.05 -17.25 2.07
CA LYS A 105 21.82 -17.66 2.78
C LYS A 105 21.78 -19.16 2.92
N GLU A 106 21.66 -19.65 4.14
CA GLU A 106 21.45 -21.07 4.45
C GLU A 106 19.97 -21.31 4.78
N SER A 107 19.37 -22.35 4.20
CA SER A 107 17.98 -22.70 4.44
C SER A 107 17.76 -23.13 5.88
N GLY A 108 16.78 -22.51 6.55
CA GLY A 108 16.31 -22.94 7.86
C GLY A 108 15.01 -23.75 7.74
N GLU A 109 14.74 -24.54 8.76
CA GLU A 109 13.49 -25.31 8.88
C GLU A 109 12.67 -24.78 10.06
N PHE A 110 11.36 -24.78 9.91
CA PHE A 110 10.43 -24.39 10.99
C PHE A 110 10.10 -25.57 11.92
N PRO A 111 10.03 -25.33 13.26
CA PRO A 111 10.34 -24.09 13.96
C PRO A 111 11.86 -23.81 13.99
N LEU A 112 12.26 -22.58 13.66
CA LEU A 112 13.65 -22.16 13.67
C LEU A 112 13.99 -21.48 14.99
N ASN A 113 15.02 -22.02 15.68
CA ASN A 113 15.69 -21.32 16.77
C ASN A 113 16.69 -20.33 16.18
N TYR A 114 16.66 -19.09 16.65
CA TYR A 114 17.59 -18.03 16.24
C TYR A 114 18.25 -17.39 17.47
N HIS A 115 19.41 -16.79 17.27
CA HIS A 115 20.18 -16.16 18.30
C HIS A 115 20.28 -14.64 18.12
N LYS A 116 20.55 -13.94 19.21
CA LYS A 116 20.87 -12.52 19.17
C LYS A 116 22.03 -12.27 18.21
N GLY A 117 21.83 -11.34 17.28
CA GLY A 117 22.83 -11.00 16.27
C GLY A 117 22.59 -11.67 14.91
N ASP A 118 21.75 -12.71 14.86
CA ASP A 118 21.40 -13.32 13.59
C ASP A 118 20.64 -12.35 12.68
N THR A 119 20.83 -12.56 11.40
CA THR A 119 20.01 -11.93 10.36
C THR A 119 19.23 -13.02 9.63
N LEU A 120 17.91 -12.89 9.63
CA LEU A 120 17.01 -13.83 8.99
C LEU A 120 16.39 -13.23 7.74
N PHE A 121 16.41 -13.99 6.65
CA PHE A 121 15.71 -13.66 5.44
C PHE A 121 14.45 -14.53 5.31
N PHE A 122 13.31 -13.89 5.22
CA PHE A 122 12.01 -14.55 5.11
C PHE A 122 11.44 -14.41 3.71
N LYS A 123 10.91 -15.51 3.18
CA LYS A 123 9.95 -15.53 2.09
C LYS A 123 8.54 -15.44 2.67
N LEU A 124 7.66 -14.66 2.06
CA LEU A 124 6.33 -14.37 2.59
C LEU A 124 5.22 -15.17 1.89
N GLY A 125 5.59 -16.05 0.96
CA GLY A 125 4.68 -16.96 0.28
C GLY A 125 3.67 -16.27 -0.65
N VAL A 126 3.80 -14.97 -0.88
CA VAL A 126 2.90 -14.18 -1.74
C VAL A 126 3.70 -13.22 -2.63
N GLY A 127 3.14 -12.94 -3.80
CA GLY A 127 3.54 -11.83 -4.67
C GLY A 127 2.30 -11.14 -5.19
N MET A 128 2.38 -9.85 -5.49
CA MET A 128 1.20 -9.09 -5.87
C MET A 128 1.48 -8.14 -7.03
N LYS A 129 0.48 -8.00 -7.90
CA LYS A 129 0.43 -6.91 -8.87
C LYS A 129 -0.51 -5.83 -8.36
N LEU A 130 0.09 -4.73 -7.93
CA LEU A 130 -0.64 -3.54 -7.49
C LEU A 130 -1.22 -2.77 -8.68
N PRO A 131 -2.29 -1.98 -8.48
CA PRO A 131 -2.79 -1.07 -9.50
C PRO A 131 -1.71 -0.06 -9.91
N LYS A 132 -1.79 0.42 -11.15
CA LYS A 132 -0.88 1.48 -11.63
C LYS A 132 -1.00 2.72 -10.73
N GLY A 133 0.13 3.31 -10.36
CA GLY A 133 0.20 4.47 -9.46
C GLY A 133 0.17 4.11 -7.97
N TYR A 134 0.29 2.82 -7.64
CA TYR A 134 0.43 2.35 -6.25
C TYR A 134 1.73 1.57 -6.07
N LYS A 135 2.26 1.63 -4.86
CA LYS A 135 3.30 0.75 -4.32
C LYS A 135 2.79 0.16 -3.00
N ALA A 136 3.47 -0.82 -2.43
CA ALA A 136 3.17 -1.27 -1.08
C ALA A 136 4.28 -0.84 -0.12
N ASN A 137 3.89 -0.39 1.07
CA ASN A 137 4.77 -0.25 2.20
C ASN A 137 4.58 -1.45 3.12
N VAL A 138 5.68 -2.07 3.52
CA VAL A 138 5.70 -3.24 4.40
C VAL A 138 6.36 -2.85 5.71
N TYR A 139 5.67 -3.13 6.81
CA TYR A 139 6.08 -2.76 8.17
C TYR A 139 6.12 -3.98 9.07
N PRO A 140 6.93 -3.98 10.14
CA PRO A 140 6.71 -4.88 11.26
C PRO A 140 5.33 -4.64 11.88
N ARG A 141 4.69 -5.70 12.36
CA ARG A 141 3.49 -5.53 13.19
C ARG A 141 3.88 -4.94 14.55
N SER A 142 2.96 -4.26 15.20
CA SER A 142 3.18 -3.64 16.52
C SER A 142 3.71 -4.62 17.58
N SER A 143 3.36 -5.90 17.46
CA SER A 143 3.81 -6.96 18.36
C SER A 143 5.13 -7.63 17.98
N THR A 144 5.66 -7.38 16.78
CA THR A 144 6.81 -8.13 16.23
C THR A 144 8.06 -8.00 17.09
N PHE A 145 8.44 -6.78 17.44
CA PHE A 145 9.60 -6.58 18.32
C PHE A 145 9.39 -7.19 19.71
N ARG A 146 8.22 -6.98 20.30
CA ARG A 146 7.91 -7.52 21.63
C ARG A 146 7.94 -9.05 21.65
N ASN A 147 7.38 -9.71 20.64
CA ASN A 147 7.24 -11.17 20.62
C ASN A 147 8.53 -11.87 20.19
N TYR A 148 9.22 -11.33 19.17
CA TYR A 148 10.36 -12.00 18.51
C TYR A 148 11.69 -11.25 18.67
N GLY A 149 11.70 -9.96 19.06
CA GLY A 149 12.90 -9.14 19.06
C GLY A 149 13.40 -8.78 17.65
N PHE A 150 12.57 -8.89 16.62
CA PHE A 150 12.96 -8.59 15.25
C PHE A 150 12.89 -7.10 14.96
N ILE A 151 13.93 -6.62 14.25
CA ILE A 151 13.97 -5.30 13.63
C ILE A 151 14.06 -5.50 12.12
N LEU A 152 13.17 -4.85 11.36
CA LEU A 152 13.24 -4.84 9.90
C LEU A 152 14.47 -4.04 9.45
N THR A 153 15.39 -4.67 8.73
CA THR A 153 16.73 -4.11 8.44
C THR A 153 16.71 -2.84 7.60
N ASN A 154 15.69 -2.66 6.77
CA ASN A 154 15.48 -1.48 5.93
C ASN A 154 14.38 -0.54 6.47
N SER A 155 14.01 -0.64 7.75
CA SER A 155 12.99 0.16 8.43
C SER A 155 11.59 0.02 7.84
N VAL A 156 11.43 0.25 6.54
CA VAL A 156 10.19 0.06 5.76
C VAL A 156 10.54 -0.70 4.48
N GLY A 157 9.86 -1.81 4.25
CA GLY A 157 9.95 -2.52 2.97
C GLY A 157 9.16 -1.74 1.91
N ILE A 158 9.79 -1.41 0.81
CA ILE A 158 9.13 -0.77 -0.33
C ILE A 158 8.98 -1.80 -1.44
N ILE A 159 7.75 -2.08 -1.84
CA ILE A 159 7.46 -2.93 -2.98
C ILE A 159 6.94 -2.05 -4.11
N ASP A 160 7.80 -1.82 -5.09
CA ASP A 160 7.45 -1.02 -6.26
C ASP A 160 6.42 -1.72 -7.15
N ASN A 161 5.65 -0.96 -7.90
CA ASN A 161 4.66 -1.48 -8.85
C ASN A 161 5.28 -2.42 -9.90
N SER A 162 6.54 -2.20 -10.27
CA SER A 162 7.29 -3.02 -11.22
C SER A 162 7.70 -4.40 -10.66
N TYR A 163 7.74 -4.57 -9.32
CA TYR A 163 8.01 -5.86 -8.68
C TYR A 163 6.73 -6.69 -8.62
N SER A 164 6.31 -7.20 -9.78
CA SER A 164 5.02 -7.85 -9.98
C SER A 164 5.06 -8.99 -11.01
N GLY A 165 6.24 -9.52 -11.29
CA GLY A 165 6.45 -10.67 -12.16
C GLY A 165 5.99 -11.99 -11.52
N ASN A 166 5.95 -13.04 -12.34
CA ASN A 166 5.49 -14.33 -11.87
C ASN A 166 6.40 -15.00 -10.82
N GLU A 167 7.66 -14.58 -10.74
CA GLU A 167 8.66 -15.08 -9.77
C GLU A 167 8.96 -14.08 -8.65
N ASP A 168 8.27 -12.93 -8.61
CA ASP A 168 8.49 -11.86 -7.65
C ASP A 168 7.75 -12.13 -6.35
N GLU A 169 8.27 -13.07 -5.59
CA GLU A 169 7.78 -13.36 -4.25
C GLU A 169 8.26 -12.31 -3.26
N TRP A 170 7.34 -11.77 -2.47
CA TRP A 170 7.67 -10.80 -1.44
C TRP A 170 8.53 -11.42 -0.34
N CYS A 171 9.49 -10.66 0.12
CA CYS A 171 10.44 -11.11 1.14
C CYS A 171 10.81 -9.97 2.09
N SER A 172 11.45 -10.33 3.20
CA SER A 172 11.96 -9.38 4.18
C SER A 172 13.24 -9.89 4.81
N MET A 173 14.02 -8.96 5.35
CA MET A 173 15.21 -9.26 6.13
C MET A 173 15.06 -8.68 7.52
N MET A 174 15.27 -9.50 8.56
CA MET A 174 15.10 -9.15 9.95
C MET A 174 16.39 -9.36 10.73
N TYR A 175 16.75 -8.40 11.56
CA TYR A 175 17.83 -8.54 12.54
C TYR A 175 17.26 -8.99 13.89
N CYS A 176 17.90 -9.98 14.52
CA CYS A 176 17.50 -10.57 15.80
C CYS A 176 18.19 -9.86 16.95
N THR A 177 17.44 -9.16 17.81
CA THR A 177 18.00 -8.47 18.98
C THR A 177 18.12 -9.34 20.21
N ARG A 178 17.55 -10.54 20.18
CA ARG A 178 17.59 -11.57 21.23
C ARG A 178 17.38 -12.95 20.63
N ASP A 179 17.63 -13.97 21.43
CA ASP A 179 17.30 -15.37 21.13
C ASP A 179 15.79 -15.58 21.09
N GLY A 180 15.36 -16.53 20.30
CA GLY A 180 13.96 -16.89 20.18
C GLY A 180 13.68 -18.02 19.21
N VAL A 181 12.40 -18.25 18.96
CA VAL A 181 11.90 -19.27 18.04
C VAL A 181 10.86 -18.62 17.13
N ILE A 182 10.88 -18.96 15.85
CA ILE A 182 9.88 -18.55 14.86
C ILE A 182 9.29 -19.79 14.17
N GLY A 183 7.96 -19.84 14.06
CA GLY A 183 7.22 -20.92 13.43
C GLY A 183 6.76 -20.57 12.00
N TYR A 184 6.41 -21.61 11.25
CA TYR A 184 5.76 -21.47 9.94
C TYR A 184 4.42 -20.73 10.07
N GLY A 185 4.13 -19.85 9.11
CA GLY A 185 2.86 -19.15 9.02
C GLY A 185 2.66 -18.04 10.05
N GLU A 186 3.64 -17.75 10.90
CA GLU A 186 3.54 -16.67 11.87
C GLU A 186 3.51 -15.29 11.20
N ARG A 187 2.75 -14.37 11.78
CA ARG A 187 2.54 -13.01 11.28
C ARG A 187 3.54 -12.06 11.92
N ILE A 188 4.56 -11.66 11.18
CA ILE A 188 5.60 -10.74 11.66
C ILE A 188 5.59 -9.39 10.94
N LEU A 189 4.93 -9.33 9.81
CA LEU A 189 4.83 -8.13 8.96
C LEU A 189 3.37 -7.84 8.63
N GLN A 190 3.15 -6.62 8.16
CA GLN A 190 1.89 -6.14 7.62
C GLN A 190 2.19 -5.16 6.48
N PHE A 191 1.26 -4.97 5.56
CA PHE A 191 1.43 -4.02 4.46
C PHE A 191 0.18 -3.19 4.22
N GLU A 192 0.37 -2.05 3.58
CA GLU A 192 -0.68 -1.24 2.98
C GLU A 192 -0.30 -0.83 1.55
N PRO A 193 -1.24 -0.78 0.61
CA PRO A 193 -1.02 -0.14 -0.68
C PRO A 193 -1.10 1.38 -0.52
N VAL A 194 -0.09 2.09 -1.03
CA VAL A 194 -0.02 3.56 -0.95
C VAL A 194 0.13 4.18 -2.33
N PRO A 195 -0.50 5.34 -2.62
CA PRO A 195 -0.33 6.04 -3.88
C PRO A 195 1.12 6.49 -4.10
N VAL A 196 1.56 6.50 -5.37
CA VAL A 196 2.87 7.01 -5.78
C VAL A 196 2.70 8.42 -6.35
N TYR A 197 3.24 9.40 -5.67
CA TYR A 197 3.17 10.81 -6.11
C TYR A 197 4.45 11.30 -6.77
N THR A 198 5.54 10.54 -6.73
CA THR A 198 6.87 10.95 -7.22
C THR A 198 6.86 11.47 -8.66
N HIS A 199 6.04 10.85 -9.52
CA HIS A 199 5.92 11.25 -10.92
C HIS A 199 5.01 12.46 -11.16
N ASN A 200 4.37 12.98 -10.12
CA ASN A 200 3.49 14.14 -10.21
C ASN A 200 4.26 15.46 -10.02
N PHE A 201 5.55 15.38 -9.70
CA PHE A 201 6.41 16.54 -9.47
C PHE A 201 7.42 16.67 -10.59
N ARG A 202 7.67 17.92 -10.97
CA ARG A 202 8.82 18.29 -11.77
C ARG A 202 9.97 18.60 -10.82
N TYR A 203 11.16 18.10 -11.11
CA TYR A 203 12.35 18.27 -10.30
C TYR A 203 13.28 19.24 -11.02
N ASP A 204 13.42 20.45 -10.50
CA ASP A 204 14.31 21.48 -11.05
C ASP A 204 15.59 21.54 -10.20
N VAL A 205 16.73 21.42 -10.86
CA VAL A 205 18.04 21.61 -10.23
C VAL A 205 18.31 23.11 -10.15
N VAL A 206 18.50 23.60 -8.93
CA VAL A 206 18.77 25.03 -8.66
C VAL A 206 19.99 25.17 -7.75
N ASP A 207 20.68 26.30 -7.84
CA ASP A 207 21.84 26.60 -7.00
C ASP A 207 21.41 27.22 -5.64
N ASN A 208 20.20 27.77 -5.54
CA ASN A 208 19.66 28.41 -4.36
C ASN A 208 18.19 28.03 -4.17
N LEU A 209 17.79 27.74 -2.94
CA LEU A 209 16.41 27.44 -2.57
C LEU A 209 15.61 28.67 -2.13
N ASP A 210 16.22 29.86 -2.17
CA ASP A 210 15.62 31.17 -1.87
C ASP A 210 15.00 31.31 -0.46
N GLU A 211 15.42 30.44 0.47
CA GLU A 211 14.94 30.41 1.84
C GLU A 211 16.10 30.40 2.86
N ASP A 212 15.87 30.97 4.01
CA ASP A 212 16.82 30.97 5.11
C ASP A 212 16.98 29.55 5.71
N SER A 213 18.19 29.21 6.11
CA SER A 213 18.47 27.95 6.76
C SER A 213 17.78 27.87 8.13
N ARG A 214 16.89 26.92 8.29
CA ARG A 214 16.18 26.65 9.56
C ARG A 214 17.08 26.06 10.65
N GLY A 215 18.21 25.44 10.27
CA GLY A 215 19.00 24.58 11.13
C GLY A 215 18.43 23.14 11.25
N GLY A 216 19.14 22.28 11.97
CA GLY A 216 18.75 20.88 12.17
C GLY A 216 19.27 20.34 13.50
N TYR A 217 19.04 19.05 13.76
CA TYR A 217 19.61 18.26 14.89
C TYR A 217 19.76 19.01 16.21
N GLY A 218 18.64 19.41 16.81
CA GLY A 218 18.65 20.10 18.11
C GLY A 218 18.66 21.64 18.01
N SER A 219 18.58 22.22 16.81
CA SER A 219 18.48 23.69 16.64
C SER A 219 17.26 24.31 17.35
N THR A 220 16.22 23.51 17.66
CA THR A 220 15.03 23.91 18.42
C THR A 220 15.18 23.64 19.94
N GLY A 221 16.35 23.16 20.38
CA GLY A 221 16.63 22.82 21.77
C GLY A 221 16.07 21.44 22.18
N VAL A 222 16.40 21.00 23.39
CA VAL A 222 15.92 19.74 23.99
C VAL A 222 14.95 19.96 25.15
N LYS A 223 14.61 21.22 25.48
CA LYS A 223 13.61 21.64 26.47
C LYS A 223 12.90 22.89 25.97
#